data_65e4b036614ec19d449cf43588104425
#
_entry.id   65e4b036614ec19d449cf43588104425
#
_cell.length_a   1.000
_cell.length_b   1.000
_cell.length_c   1.000
_cell.angle_alpha   90.00
_cell.angle_beta   90.00
_cell.angle_gamma   90.00
#
_symmetry.space_group_name_H-M   'P 1'
#
loop_
_entity.id
_entity.type
_entity.pdbx_description
1 polymer ?
#
loop_
_entity_poly.entity_id
_entity_poly.type
_entity_poly.pdbx_seq_one_letter_code
_entity_poly.pdbx_strand_id
1 'polypeptide(L)'
;MNELTTDLKTLYEATINNLKSSKANNTLRAYKSDFNDFGAFCAKHGLNSLPTEPKIVSLYLTHLSKNSKMSTLRRRLVSISMVHRLKGHYLDTKHPIIVENLMGIRRVKGLSLIHI
;
A
#
# COMPACT_ATOMS: atom_id res chain seq x y z
N MET A 1 20.39 22.47 20.90
CA MET A 1 20.29 21.31 20.00
C MET A 1 19.15 20.38 20.34
N ASN A 2 19.02 20.02 21.62
CA ASN A 2 17.94 19.13 22.06
C ASN A 2 16.55 19.73 21.87
N GLU A 3 16.42 21.04 22.07
CA GLU A 3 15.15 21.72 21.90
C GLU A 3 14.68 21.68 20.44
N LEU A 4 15.59 21.92 19.49
CA LEU A 4 15.25 21.89 18.07
C LEU A 4 14.83 20.49 17.62
N THR A 5 15.53 19.46 18.10
CA THR A 5 15.18 18.07 17.79
C THR A 5 13.83 17.71 18.40
N THR A 6 13.57 18.17 19.63
CA THR A 6 12.29 17.94 20.31
C THR A 6 11.16 18.64 19.58
N ASP A 7 11.38 19.89 19.12
CA ASP A 7 10.38 20.61 18.38
C ASP A 7 10.03 19.93 17.06
N LEU A 8 11.04 19.46 16.32
CA LEU A 8 10.81 18.75 15.06
C LEU A 8 10.07 17.45 15.30
N LYS A 9 10.41 16.72 16.35
CA LYS A 9 9.73 15.49 16.72
C LYS A 9 8.27 15.77 17.05
N THR A 10 8.00 16.81 17.82
CA THR A 10 6.64 17.20 18.20
C THR A 10 5.84 17.60 16.95
N LEU A 11 6.45 18.37 16.06
CA LEU A 11 5.81 18.77 14.80
C LEU A 11 5.52 17.57 13.92
N TYR A 12 6.46 16.63 13.85
CA TYR A 12 6.27 15.40 13.09
C TYR A 12 5.09 14.60 13.63
N GLU A 13 5.03 14.39 14.94
CA GLU A 13 3.94 13.67 15.59
C GLU A 13 2.59 14.36 15.35
N ALA A 14 2.55 15.69 15.45
CA ALA A 14 1.35 16.46 15.16
C ALA A 14 0.94 16.29 13.70
N THR A 15 1.89 16.29 12.79
CA THR A 15 1.63 16.10 11.36
C THR A 15 1.02 14.74 11.11
N ILE A 16 1.57 13.68 11.70
CA ILE A 16 1.01 12.33 11.60
C ILE A 16 -0.41 12.30 12.14
N ASN A 17 -0.66 12.93 13.28
CA ASN A 17 -2.01 13.01 13.85
C ASN A 17 -2.98 13.75 12.92
N ASN A 18 -2.53 14.80 12.26
CA ASN A 18 -3.34 15.51 11.28
C ASN A 18 -3.69 14.63 10.09
N LEU A 19 -2.73 13.83 9.61
CA LEU A 19 -2.97 12.89 8.51
C LEU A 19 -4.02 11.85 8.91
N LYS A 20 -3.94 11.33 10.12
CA LYS A 20 -4.95 10.40 10.64
C LYS A 20 -6.31 11.07 10.78
N SER A 21 -6.34 12.30 11.28
CA SER A 21 -7.59 13.03 11.48
C SER A 21 -8.27 13.42 10.17
N SER A 22 -7.51 13.47 9.06
CA SER A 22 -8.08 13.75 7.75
C SER A 22 -8.91 12.60 7.19
N LYS A 23 -8.86 11.42 7.83
CA LYS A 23 -9.54 10.20 7.38
C LYS A 23 -10.61 9.79 8.39
N ALA A 24 -11.72 9.26 7.90
CA ALA A 24 -12.73 8.67 8.76
C ALA A 24 -12.19 7.40 9.43
N ASN A 25 -12.69 7.09 10.62
CA ASN A 25 -12.24 5.90 11.37
C ASN A 25 -12.41 4.61 10.57
N ASN A 26 -13.50 4.49 9.81
CA ASN A 26 -13.73 3.31 8.98
C ASN A 26 -12.68 3.17 7.89
N THR A 27 -12.26 4.29 7.29
CA THR A 27 -11.21 4.31 6.28
C THR A 27 -9.87 3.86 6.85
N LEU A 28 -9.52 4.35 8.04
CA LEU A 28 -8.28 3.95 8.72
C LEU A 28 -8.29 2.46 9.05
N ARG A 29 -9.42 1.93 9.52
CA ARG A 29 -9.56 0.49 9.78
C ARG A 29 -9.42 -0.34 8.52
N ALA A 30 -10.00 0.13 7.42
CA ALA A 30 -9.88 -0.54 6.13
C ALA A 30 -8.43 -0.58 5.66
N TYR A 31 -7.69 0.53 5.77
CA TYR A 31 -6.27 0.56 5.42
C TYR A 31 -5.48 -0.44 6.26
N LYS A 32 -5.74 -0.48 7.56
CA LYS A 32 -5.04 -1.38 8.47
C LYS A 32 -5.34 -2.84 8.14
N SER A 33 -6.61 -3.16 7.89
CA SER A 33 -7.03 -4.51 7.52
C SER A 33 -6.39 -4.97 6.21
N ASP A 34 -6.41 -4.11 5.20
CA ASP A 34 -5.77 -4.39 3.91
C ASP A 34 -4.27 -4.60 4.08
N PHE A 35 -3.63 -3.75 4.89
CA PHE A 35 -2.18 -3.87 5.13
C PHE A 35 -1.83 -5.14 5.87
N ASN A 36 -2.67 -5.58 6.80
CA ASN A 36 -2.44 -6.85 7.51
C ASN A 36 -2.40 -8.03 6.56
N ASP A 37 -3.23 -8.03 5.53
CA ASP A 37 -3.20 -9.07 4.50
C ASP A 37 -1.88 -9.06 3.72
N PHE A 38 -1.42 -7.87 3.34
CA PHE A 38 -0.11 -7.70 2.71
C PHE A 38 1.02 -8.18 3.64
N GLY A 39 0.93 -7.82 4.92
CA GLY A 39 1.90 -8.26 5.92
C GLY A 39 1.99 -9.77 6.04
N ALA A 40 0.84 -10.45 6.01
CA ALA A 40 0.80 -11.91 6.04
C ALA A 40 1.45 -12.52 4.79
N PHE A 41 1.19 -11.94 3.62
CA PHE A 41 1.85 -12.36 2.38
C PHE A 41 3.37 -12.23 2.50
N CYS A 42 3.85 -11.08 2.97
CA CYS A 42 5.28 -10.84 3.14
C CYS A 42 5.90 -11.81 4.14
N ALA A 43 5.26 -12.01 5.28
CA ALA A 43 5.76 -12.93 6.32
C ALA A 43 5.88 -14.35 5.78
N LYS A 44 4.90 -14.80 5.00
CA LYS A 44 4.92 -16.12 4.39
C LYS A 44 6.12 -16.32 3.46
N HIS A 45 6.54 -15.26 2.78
CA HIS A 45 7.62 -15.32 1.80
C HIS A 45 8.95 -14.76 2.30
N GLY A 46 9.06 -14.44 3.58
CA GLY A 46 10.28 -13.90 4.15
C GLY A 46 10.64 -12.50 3.64
N LEU A 47 9.63 -11.70 3.33
CA LEU A 47 9.80 -10.35 2.79
C LEU A 47 9.40 -9.29 3.81
N ASN A 48 9.98 -8.09 3.69
CA ASN A 48 9.62 -6.96 4.55
C ASN A 48 8.37 -6.25 4.03
N SER A 49 7.39 -6.07 4.93
CA SER A 49 6.17 -5.36 4.60
C SER A 49 6.24 -3.86 4.91
N LEU A 50 7.07 -3.45 5.86
CA LEU A 50 7.16 -2.05 6.29
C LEU A 50 8.57 -1.74 6.80
N PRO A 51 9.39 -0.99 6.06
CA PRO A 51 9.09 -0.51 4.72
C PRO A 51 9.20 -1.64 3.70
N THR A 52 8.42 -1.51 2.65
CA THR A 52 8.50 -2.41 1.50
C THR A 52 8.99 -1.64 0.27
N GLU A 53 9.15 -2.35 -0.83
CA GLU A 53 9.59 -1.74 -2.09
C GLU A 53 8.62 -2.10 -3.22
N PRO A 54 8.64 -1.34 -4.33
CA PRO A 54 7.69 -1.54 -5.43
C PRO A 54 7.66 -2.96 -5.99
N LYS A 55 8.80 -3.62 -6.06
CA LYS A 55 8.88 -5.00 -6.57
C LYS A 55 8.04 -5.95 -5.73
N ILE A 56 8.12 -5.84 -4.41
CA ILE A 56 7.37 -6.69 -3.48
C ILE A 56 5.88 -6.42 -3.59
N VAL A 57 5.50 -5.16 -3.68
CA VAL A 57 4.10 -4.77 -3.87
C VAL A 57 3.57 -5.36 -5.17
N SER A 58 4.35 -5.30 -6.24
CA SER A 58 3.97 -5.86 -7.54
C SER A 58 3.74 -7.36 -7.48
N LEU A 59 4.60 -8.09 -6.76
CA LEU A 59 4.42 -9.54 -6.54
C LEU A 59 3.10 -9.82 -5.80
N TYR A 60 2.80 -9.03 -4.78
CA TYR A 60 1.56 -9.16 -4.02
C TYR A 60 0.33 -8.93 -4.90
N LEU A 61 0.37 -7.89 -5.73
CA LEU A 61 -0.73 -7.57 -6.64
C LEU A 61 -0.96 -8.70 -7.65
N THR A 62 0.10 -9.31 -8.16
CA THR A 62 0.01 -10.48 -9.02
C THR A 62 -0.66 -11.64 -8.29
N HIS A 63 -0.27 -11.88 -7.05
CA HIS A 63 -0.88 -12.91 -6.22
C HIS A 63 -2.38 -12.66 -6.05
N LEU A 64 -2.76 -11.44 -5.70
CA LEU A 64 -4.17 -11.07 -5.53
C LEU A 64 -4.97 -11.20 -6.82
N SER A 65 -4.34 -10.94 -7.96
CA SER A 65 -5.04 -10.89 -9.26
C SER A 65 -5.69 -12.20 -9.64
N LYS A 66 -5.25 -13.30 -9.03
CA LYS A 66 -5.81 -14.63 -9.31
C LYS A 66 -7.25 -14.77 -8.85
N ASN A 67 -7.61 -14.08 -7.76
CA ASN A 67 -8.93 -14.21 -7.14
C ASN A 67 -9.61 -12.88 -6.83
N SER A 68 -9.07 -11.78 -7.31
CA SER A 68 -9.58 -10.44 -7.00
C SER A 68 -9.69 -9.60 -8.25
N LYS A 69 -10.65 -8.69 -8.26
CA LYS A 69 -10.86 -7.78 -9.38
C LYS A 69 -9.95 -6.56 -9.27
N MET A 70 -9.83 -5.81 -10.38
CA MET A 70 -8.95 -4.65 -10.46
C MET A 70 -9.20 -3.61 -9.37
N SER A 71 -10.46 -3.35 -9.04
CA SER A 71 -10.79 -2.36 -8.01
C SER A 71 -10.20 -2.76 -6.65
N THR A 72 -10.19 -4.06 -6.34
CA THR A 72 -9.59 -4.58 -5.12
C THR A 72 -8.07 -4.38 -5.12
N LEU A 73 -7.42 -4.66 -6.24
CA LEU A 73 -5.97 -4.47 -6.36
C LEU A 73 -5.59 -3.01 -6.14
N ARG A 74 -6.33 -2.08 -6.77
CA ARG A 74 -6.07 -0.65 -6.61
C ARG A 74 -6.28 -0.19 -5.17
N ARG A 75 -7.35 -0.68 -4.53
CA ARG A 75 -7.62 -0.35 -3.13
C ARG A 75 -6.49 -0.83 -2.22
N ARG A 76 -6.01 -2.05 -2.43
CA ARG A 76 -4.92 -2.61 -1.64
C ARG A 76 -3.64 -1.81 -1.81
N LEU A 77 -3.35 -1.37 -3.03
CA LEU A 77 -2.18 -0.52 -3.29
C LEU A 77 -2.28 0.80 -2.52
N VAL A 78 -3.44 1.43 -2.53
CA VAL A 78 -3.67 2.67 -1.78
C VAL A 78 -3.48 2.43 -0.29
N SER A 79 -4.01 1.33 0.24
CA SER A 79 -3.89 1.00 1.66
C SER A 79 -2.44 0.81 2.08
N ILE A 80 -1.65 0.08 1.29
CA ILE A 80 -0.23 -0.14 1.56
C ILE A 80 0.51 1.20 1.56
N SER A 81 0.25 2.04 0.56
CA SER A 81 0.85 3.38 0.46
C SER A 81 0.51 4.25 1.66
N MET A 82 -0.76 4.21 2.07
CA MET A 82 -1.25 5.03 3.19
C MET A 82 -0.59 4.63 4.51
N VAL A 83 -0.49 3.33 4.78
CA VAL A 83 0.18 2.85 5.99
C VAL A 83 1.64 3.29 6.00
N HIS A 84 2.33 3.20 4.85
CA HIS A 84 3.70 3.68 4.75
C HIS A 84 3.81 5.16 5.10
N ARG A 85 2.93 5.98 4.52
CA ARG A 85 2.91 7.42 4.80
C ARG A 85 2.70 7.72 6.27
N LEU A 86 1.73 7.05 6.89
CA LEU A 86 1.43 7.25 8.31
C LEU A 86 2.57 6.79 9.23
N LYS A 87 3.40 5.88 8.77
CA LYS A 87 4.57 5.40 9.52
C LYS A 87 5.86 6.11 9.13
N GLY A 88 5.77 7.14 8.30
CA GLY A 88 6.92 7.94 7.92
C GLY A 88 7.81 7.35 6.84
N HIS A 89 7.29 6.41 6.07
CA HIS A 89 8.01 5.79 4.96
C HIS A 89 7.45 6.26 3.62
N TYR A 90 8.28 6.24 2.59
CA TYR A 90 7.86 6.54 1.23
C TYR A 90 7.76 5.25 0.42
N LEU A 91 6.66 5.10 -0.30
CA LEU A 91 6.47 4.02 -1.26
C LEU A 91 6.07 4.64 -2.60
N ASP A 92 6.87 4.38 -3.64
CA ASP A 92 6.59 4.88 -4.98
C ASP A 92 5.56 4.00 -5.68
N THR A 93 4.29 4.37 -5.55
CA THR A 93 3.18 3.65 -6.16
C THR A 93 3.10 3.84 -7.67
N LYS A 94 3.85 4.81 -8.21
CA LYS A 94 3.91 5.08 -9.65
C LYS A 94 5.13 4.45 -10.32
N HIS A 95 5.87 3.64 -9.57
CA HIS A 95 7.02 2.93 -10.12
C HIS A 95 6.55 2.03 -11.28
N PRO A 96 7.30 2.00 -12.39
CA PRO A 96 6.91 1.20 -13.56
C PRO A 96 6.56 -0.25 -13.26
N ILE A 97 7.28 -0.89 -12.34
CA ILE A 97 7.01 -2.29 -12.00
C ILE A 97 5.61 -2.50 -11.40
N ILE A 98 5.05 -1.48 -10.76
CA ILE A 98 3.68 -1.53 -10.24
C ILE A 98 2.70 -1.16 -11.35
N VAL A 99 2.92 -0.01 -11.99
CA VAL A 99 1.99 0.53 -12.98
C VAL A 99 1.86 -0.39 -14.17
N GLU A 100 2.97 -0.86 -14.73
CA GLU A 100 2.96 -1.74 -15.90
C GLU A 100 2.42 -3.11 -15.57
N ASN A 101 2.68 -3.62 -14.36
CA ASN A 101 2.10 -4.88 -13.92
C ASN A 101 0.58 -4.79 -13.82
N LEU A 102 0.06 -3.70 -13.24
CA LEU A 102 -1.39 -3.49 -13.16
C LEU A 102 -2.03 -3.38 -14.55
N MET A 103 -1.36 -2.69 -15.48
CA MET A 103 -1.82 -2.60 -16.86
C MET A 103 -1.87 -3.97 -17.52
N GLY A 104 -0.84 -4.79 -17.31
CA GLY A 104 -0.76 -6.15 -17.82
C GLY A 104 -1.85 -7.04 -17.24
N ILE A 105 -2.05 -6.97 -15.94
CA ILE A 105 -3.12 -7.72 -15.25
C ILE A 105 -4.48 -7.35 -15.82
N ARG A 106 -4.74 -6.06 -15.98
CA ARG A 106 -6.00 -5.57 -16.53
C ARG A 106 -6.24 -6.11 -17.93
N ARG A 107 -5.20 -6.11 -18.77
CA ARG A 107 -5.32 -6.61 -20.15
C ARG A 107 -5.62 -8.10 -20.16
N VAL A 108 -4.93 -8.89 -19.35
CA VAL A 108 -5.15 -10.33 -19.26
C VAL A 108 -6.58 -10.63 -18.81
N LYS A 109 -7.09 -9.92 -17.80
CA LYS A 109 -8.47 -10.08 -17.33
C LYS A 109 -9.47 -9.70 -18.43
N GLY A 110 -9.19 -8.64 -19.18
CA GLY A 110 -10.03 -8.22 -20.30
C GLY A 110 -10.10 -9.27 -21.41
N LEU A 111 -8.97 -9.88 -21.74
CA LEU A 111 -8.92 -10.95 -22.73
C LEU A 111 -9.74 -12.17 -22.28
N SER A 112 -9.69 -12.51 -21.00
CA SER A 112 -10.51 -13.60 -20.45
C SER A 112 -12.00 -13.33 -20.63
N LEU A 113 -12.42 -12.08 -20.46
CA LEU A 113 -13.82 -11.68 -20.64
C LEU A 113 -14.24 -11.73 -22.11
N ILE A 114 -13.34 -11.42 -23.04
CA ILE A 114 -13.62 -11.42 -24.45
C ILE A 114 -13.86 -12.84 -24.99
N HIS A 115 -13.24 -13.83 -24.38
CA HIS A 115 -13.35 -15.22 -24.82
C HIS A 115 -14.63 -15.93 -24.34
N ILE A 116 -15.43 -15.26 -23.56
CA ILE A 116 -16.73 -15.76 -23.13
C ILE A 116 -17.78 -15.45 -24.18
#